data_9b274035fa118d7a689756d62a577139
#
_entry.id   9b274035fa118d7a689756d62a577139
#
_cell.length_a   1.000
_cell.length_b   1.000
_cell.length_c   1.000
_cell.angle_alpha   90.00
_cell.angle_beta   90.00
_cell.angle_gamma   90.00
#
_symmetry.space_group_name_H-M   'P 1'
#
loop_
_entity.id
_entity.type
_entity.pdbx_description
1 polymer ?
#
loop_
_entity_poly.entity_id
_entity_poly.type
_entity_poly.pdbx_seq_one_letter_code
_entity_poly.pdbx_strand_id
1 'polypeptide(L)'
;MYEDENNLYHYSYRKGDGSDTIDTKNYAEDPWEKAQDGANGKKKKGRLPGKLVALALVCALVGGFVGAGVSAAAKVNHTGIQVSDREVAQVQTLKVDGSKQMTMSEVYASNVNSVVSINVSATSTNYFGQTVQTAASGTGFLITEDGYILTNHHVVNGASSVSVTLYNGESYDAKVIGSDEDYDIAVLKIDVTGATPVVLGDSSKLAIGESVAAVGNPLGELTFSMTEGIVSCVNRAINVDGTPFNMIQVDCSINPGNSGGPLFNSYGEVIGIVSAKYSSYSNTTVEGIGFAIPINDVVSLVKDIMTNGYVTNKAYMGITPQTMTAQMAQQYRYDVTEGVFVCSVDPDSAADK
;
A
#
# COMPACT_ATOMS: atom_id res chain seq x y z
N MET A 1 -1.94 -35.95 -14.80
CA MET A 1 -2.20 -35.14 -15.98
C MET A 1 -3.68 -34.83 -15.97
N TYR A 2 -4.08 -33.72 -15.31
CA TYR A 2 -5.43 -33.20 -15.30
C TYR A 2 -5.34 -31.84 -15.97
N GLU A 3 -5.96 -31.70 -17.13
CA GLU A 3 -6.15 -30.44 -17.85
C GLU A 3 -7.27 -29.67 -17.17
N ASP A 4 -6.99 -28.44 -16.76
CA ASP A 4 -7.94 -27.53 -16.12
C ASP A 4 -8.54 -26.63 -17.21
N GLU A 5 -9.77 -26.91 -17.63
CA GLU A 5 -10.49 -26.25 -18.75
C GLU A 5 -11.13 -24.90 -18.38
N ASN A 6 -10.67 -24.19 -17.33
CA ASN A 6 -11.30 -22.94 -16.86
C ASN A 6 -10.39 -21.71 -16.92
N ASN A 7 -9.64 -21.52 -17.99
CA ASN A 7 -8.84 -20.30 -18.17
C ASN A 7 -9.58 -19.29 -19.05
N LEU A 8 -10.49 -18.53 -18.44
CA LEU A 8 -11.40 -17.59 -19.12
C LEU A 8 -10.82 -16.20 -19.39
N TYR A 9 -9.62 -15.86 -18.90
CA TYR A 9 -9.01 -14.53 -19.13
C TYR A 9 -7.49 -14.63 -19.27
N HIS A 10 -6.96 -14.50 -20.48
CA HIS A 10 -5.57 -14.21 -20.74
C HIS A 10 -5.37 -12.72 -20.96
N TYR A 11 -4.75 -12.00 -20.02
CA TYR A 11 -4.21 -10.66 -20.25
C TYR A 11 -2.73 -10.78 -20.65
N SER A 12 -2.40 -10.47 -21.88
CA SER A 12 -1.01 -10.25 -22.31
C SER A 12 -0.79 -8.74 -22.51
N TYR A 13 0.01 -8.13 -21.64
CA TYR A 13 0.44 -6.75 -21.81
C TYR A 13 1.70 -6.73 -22.69
N ARG A 14 1.60 -6.20 -23.90
CA ARG A 14 2.77 -5.80 -24.70
C ARG A 14 2.90 -4.29 -24.65
N LYS A 15 4.02 -3.82 -24.12
CA LYS A 15 4.42 -2.42 -24.18
C LYS A 15 4.73 -2.10 -25.66
N GLY A 16 3.80 -1.44 -26.34
CA GLY A 16 3.93 -1.02 -27.73
C GLY A 16 4.15 0.49 -27.81
N ASP A 17 4.91 0.89 -28.78
CA ASP A 17 5.23 2.23 -29.21
C ASP A 17 4.00 3.00 -29.73
N GLY A 18 3.17 3.51 -28.85
CA GLY A 18 2.31 4.68 -29.09
C GLY A 18 1.30 4.62 -30.26
N SER A 19 0.72 3.46 -30.62
CA SER A 19 -0.45 3.42 -31.50
C SER A 19 -1.47 2.41 -31.00
N ASP A 20 -2.52 2.91 -30.37
CA ASP A 20 -3.67 2.12 -29.93
C ASP A 20 -4.48 1.65 -31.15
N THR A 21 -4.22 0.45 -31.66
CA THR A 21 -5.13 -0.27 -32.53
C THR A 21 -5.52 -1.59 -31.89
N ILE A 22 -6.77 -1.66 -31.48
CA ILE A 22 -7.38 -2.92 -30.98
C ILE A 22 -7.54 -3.85 -32.19
N ASP A 23 -6.82 -4.98 -32.18
CA ASP A 23 -6.97 -6.02 -33.23
C ASP A 23 -8.24 -6.84 -32.91
N THR A 24 -9.30 -6.59 -33.73
CA THR A 24 -10.62 -7.22 -33.58
C THR A 24 -10.76 -8.56 -34.31
N LYS A 25 -9.68 -9.25 -34.65
CA LYS A 25 -9.72 -10.45 -35.52
C LYS A 25 -10.05 -11.78 -34.84
N ASN A 26 -10.44 -11.80 -33.58
CA ASN A 26 -10.77 -13.06 -32.86
C ASN A 26 -12.15 -13.04 -32.20
N TYR A 27 -13.18 -12.47 -32.86
CA TYR A 27 -14.56 -12.75 -32.47
C TYR A 27 -15.07 -13.92 -33.27
N ALA A 28 -15.55 -14.97 -32.61
CA ALA A 28 -16.27 -16.06 -33.24
C ALA A 28 -17.45 -15.50 -34.01
N GLU A 29 -17.62 -15.96 -35.27
CA GLU A 29 -18.72 -15.55 -36.16
C GLU A 29 -20.08 -15.78 -35.45
N ASP A 30 -20.91 -14.75 -35.47
CA ASP A 30 -22.27 -14.76 -34.93
C ASP A 30 -23.11 -15.84 -35.69
N PRO A 31 -23.76 -16.79 -34.99
CA PRO A 31 -24.56 -17.86 -35.61
C PRO A 31 -25.77 -17.37 -36.41
N TRP A 32 -26.12 -16.08 -36.34
CA TRP A 32 -27.32 -15.53 -36.98
C TRP A 32 -27.09 -14.93 -38.38
N GLU A 33 -25.85 -14.88 -38.89
CA GLU A 33 -25.55 -14.28 -40.21
C GLU A 33 -25.77 -15.24 -41.41
N LYS A 34 -26.09 -16.51 -41.20
CA LYS A 34 -26.28 -17.53 -42.24
C LYS A 34 -27.72 -17.70 -42.73
N ALA A 35 -28.65 -16.80 -42.40
CA ALA A 35 -30.07 -16.99 -42.76
C ALA A 35 -30.58 -16.11 -43.91
N GLN A 36 -29.74 -15.41 -44.69
CA GLN A 36 -30.22 -14.48 -45.74
C GLN A 36 -29.82 -14.77 -47.18
N ASP A 37 -29.18 -15.86 -47.49
CA ASP A 37 -28.93 -16.22 -48.90
C ASP A 37 -29.71 -17.46 -49.34
N GLY A 38 -30.96 -17.24 -49.82
CA GLY A 38 -31.73 -18.33 -50.38
C GLY A 38 -33.16 -17.99 -50.85
N ALA A 39 -33.38 -16.96 -51.65
CA ALA A 39 -34.65 -16.86 -52.41
C ALA A 39 -34.53 -15.95 -53.64
N ASN A 40 -33.89 -16.43 -54.69
CA ASN A 40 -33.94 -15.76 -55.99
C ASN A 40 -34.90 -16.51 -56.95
N GLY A 41 -36.20 -16.31 -56.68
CA GLY A 41 -37.29 -16.82 -57.56
C GLY A 41 -37.92 -15.69 -58.35
N LYS A 42 -37.68 -15.65 -59.68
CA LYS A 42 -38.31 -14.70 -60.61
C LYS A 42 -39.83 -14.80 -60.55
N LYS A 43 -40.52 -13.82 -59.98
CA LYS A 43 -42.02 -13.71 -60.08
C LYS A 43 -42.42 -12.67 -61.14
N LYS A 44 -43.35 -13.07 -61.99
CA LYS A 44 -43.97 -12.25 -63.04
C LYS A 44 -44.70 -11.04 -62.44
N LYS A 45 -44.50 -9.85 -63.06
CA LYS A 45 -45.20 -8.62 -62.65
C LYS A 45 -46.69 -8.68 -63.03
N GLY A 46 -47.56 -8.92 -62.05
CA GLY A 46 -48.98 -8.62 -62.14
C GLY A 46 -49.23 -7.16 -61.73
N ARG A 47 -49.97 -6.40 -62.57
CA ARG A 47 -50.40 -5.03 -62.19
C ARG A 47 -51.50 -5.14 -61.10
N LEU A 48 -51.20 -4.67 -59.89
CA LEU A 48 -52.21 -4.53 -58.86
C LEU A 48 -53.20 -3.36 -59.18
N PRO A 49 -54.50 -3.53 -58.89
CA PRO A 49 -55.48 -2.44 -59.10
C PRO A 49 -55.21 -1.31 -58.15
N GLY A 50 -55.25 -0.05 -58.65
CA GLY A 50 -54.87 1.15 -57.97
C GLY A 50 -55.50 1.38 -56.56
N LYS A 51 -56.71 0.84 -56.31
CA LYS A 51 -57.39 0.85 -55.02
C LYS A 51 -56.69 0.05 -53.96
N LEU A 52 -56.06 -1.11 -54.30
CA LEU A 52 -55.28 -1.92 -53.41
C LEU A 52 -53.93 -1.26 -53.03
N VAL A 53 -53.34 -0.56 -53.97
CA VAL A 53 -52.08 0.20 -53.71
C VAL A 53 -52.35 1.35 -52.78
N ALA A 54 -53.47 2.10 -52.97
CA ALA A 54 -53.87 3.18 -52.06
C ALA A 54 -54.18 2.69 -50.66
N LEU A 55 -54.85 1.53 -50.52
CA LEU A 55 -55.16 0.92 -49.20
C LEU A 55 -53.86 0.48 -48.51
N ALA A 56 -52.91 -0.13 -49.26
CA ALA A 56 -51.64 -0.55 -48.71
C ALA A 56 -50.79 0.66 -48.24
N LEU A 57 -50.80 1.76 -48.96
CA LEU A 57 -50.14 3.01 -48.56
C LEU A 57 -50.74 3.63 -47.27
N VAL A 58 -52.08 3.64 -47.19
CA VAL A 58 -52.75 4.12 -45.97
C VAL A 58 -52.44 3.22 -44.77
N CYS A 59 -52.47 1.90 -44.95
CA CYS A 59 -52.07 0.95 -43.89
C CYS A 59 -50.61 1.12 -43.50
N ALA A 60 -49.70 1.36 -44.46
CA ALA A 60 -48.28 1.61 -44.19
C ALA A 60 -48.05 2.93 -43.40
N LEU A 61 -48.79 3.99 -43.73
CA LEU A 61 -48.72 5.26 -43.03
C LEU A 61 -49.29 5.15 -41.60
N VAL A 62 -50.45 4.51 -41.43
CA VAL A 62 -51.06 4.33 -40.10
C VAL A 62 -50.17 3.35 -39.27
N GLY A 63 -49.71 2.26 -39.85
CA GLY A 63 -48.81 1.31 -39.21
C GLY A 63 -47.46 1.96 -38.85
N GLY A 64 -46.95 2.83 -39.72
CA GLY A 64 -45.72 3.59 -39.48
C GLY A 64 -45.86 4.59 -38.32
N PHE A 65 -46.97 5.32 -38.25
CA PHE A 65 -47.23 6.23 -37.12
C PHE A 65 -47.45 5.48 -35.80
N VAL A 66 -48.21 4.39 -35.80
CA VAL A 66 -48.38 3.53 -34.62
C VAL A 66 -47.08 2.86 -34.23
N GLY A 67 -46.33 2.34 -35.20
CA GLY A 67 -45.03 1.71 -34.96
C GLY A 67 -43.99 2.71 -34.40
N ALA A 68 -43.97 3.96 -34.96
CA ALA A 68 -43.11 5.00 -34.44
C ALA A 68 -43.51 5.44 -33.05
N GLY A 69 -44.81 5.53 -32.77
CA GLY A 69 -45.34 5.85 -31.39
C GLY A 69 -45.00 4.74 -30.41
N VAL A 70 -45.15 3.49 -30.79
CA VAL A 70 -44.80 2.35 -29.93
C VAL A 70 -43.28 2.23 -29.74
N SER A 71 -42.49 2.48 -30.80
CA SER A 71 -41.02 2.45 -30.65
C SER A 71 -40.49 3.65 -29.86
N ALA A 72 -41.16 4.84 -29.97
CA ALA A 72 -40.83 5.98 -29.12
C ALA A 72 -41.24 5.76 -27.66
N ALA A 73 -42.37 5.07 -27.38
CA ALA A 73 -42.77 4.64 -26.05
C ALA A 73 -41.95 3.47 -25.51
N ALA A 74 -41.48 2.58 -26.41
CA ALA A 74 -40.61 1.46 -26.04
C ALA A 74 -39.12 1.85 -25.84
N LYS A 75 -38.73 3.09 -26.22
CA LYS A 75 -37.42 3.64 -25.82
C LYS A 75 -37.34 4.06 -24.36
N VAL A 76 -38.43 3.88 -23.61
CA VAL A 76 -38.42 4.05 -22.16
C VAL A 76 -37.88 2.77 -21.52
N ASN A 77 -36.61 2.80 -21.17
CA ASN A 77 -35.98 2.04 -20.09
C ASN A 77 -35.89 0.50 -20.22
N HIS A 78 -35.00 0.04 -21.11
CA HIS A 78 -34.54 -1.36 -21.02
C HIS A 78 -33.19 -1.55 -20.28
N THR A 79 -32.61 -0.52 -19.72
CA THR A 79 -31.50 -0.69 -18.79
C THR A 79 -31.96 -0.21 -17.42
N GLY A 80 -32.44 -1.10 -16.57
CA GLY A 80 -32.76 -0.80 -15.17
C GLY A 80 -31.54 -0.38 -14.33
N ILE A 81 -30.45 -0.05 -14.99
CA ILE A 81 -29.22 0.48 -14.39
C ILE A 81 -29.40 1.98 -14.21
N GLN A 82 -29.55 2.39 -12.97
CA GLN A 82 -29.51 3.81 -12.59
C GLN A 82 -28.05 4.19 -12.36
N VAL A 83 -27.52 5.05 -13.22
CA VAL A 83 -26.19 5.67 -13.03
C VAL A 83 -26.42 7.00 -12.34
N SER A 84 -25.80 7.19 -11.17
CA SER A 84 -25.82 8.47 -10.47
C SER A 84 -24.89 9.45 -11.15
N ASP A 85 -25.40 10.61 -11.48
CA ASP A 85 -24.63 11.76 -12.01
C ASP A 85 -24.17 12.65 -10.83
N ARG A 86 -23.45 12.03 -9.87
CA ARG A 86 -22.93 12.75 -8.72
C ARG A 86 -21.69 13.52 -9.11
N GLU A 87 -21.63 14.81 -8.78
CA GLU A 87 -20.40 15.60 -8.90
C GLU A 87 -19.26 14.99 -8.11
N VAL A 88 -18.03 15.13 -8.64
CA VAL A 88 -16.81 14.70 -7.95
C VAL A 88 -16.69 15.49 -6.64
N ALA A 89 -16.47 14.77 -5.54
CA ALA A 89 -16.29 15.40 -4.24
C ALA A 89 -15.07 16.33 -4.28
N GLN A 90 -15.27 17.59 -3.92
CA GLN A 90 -14.18 18.56 -3.79
C GLN A 90 -13.50 18.31 -2.45
N VAL A 91 -12.27 17.75 -2.48
CA VAL A 91 -11.45 17.55 -1.29
C VAL A 91 -10.55 18.76 -1.10
N GLN A 92 -10.60 19.36 0.08
CA GLN A 92 -9.78 20.52 0.41
C GLN A 92 -8.49 20.09 1.08
N THR A 93 -7.38 20.72 0.71
CA THR A 93 -6.14 20.65 1.48
C THR A 93 -6.27 21.59 2.67
N LEU A 94 -6.15 21.05 3.88
CA LEU A 94 -6.25 21.81 5.12
C LEU A 94 -4.88 21.94 5.78
N LYS A 95 -4.71 23.00 6.55
CA LYS A 95 -3.53 23.13 7.40
C LYS A 95 -3.63 22.14 8.56
N VAL A 96 -2.58 21.34 8.72
CA VAL A 96 -2.43 20.43 9.86
C VAL A 96 -1.87 21.21 11.04
N ASP A 97 -2.68 21.50 12.05
CA ASP A 97 -2.29 22.23 13.27
C ASP A 97 -2.95 21.68 14.54
N GLY A 98 -3.57 20.51 14.46
CA GLY A 98 -4.22 19.83 15.58
C GLY A 98 -5.54 20.48 16.05
N SER A 99 -6.00 21.55 15.37
CA SER A 99 -7.18 22.31 15.83
C SER A 99 -8.51 21.76 15.33
N LYS A 100 -8.51 21.08 14.18
CA LYS A 100 -9.72 20.63 13.49
C LYS A 100 -9.60 19.18 13.04
N GLN A 101 -10.62 18.38 13.32
CA GLN A 101 -10.76 17.06 12.71
C GLN A 101 -11.04 17.16 11.21
N MET A 102 -10.44 16.29 10.44
CA MET A 102 -10.52 16.16 9.00
C MET A 102 -11.22 14.85 8.64
N THR A 103 -11.86 14.81 7.49
CA THR A 103 -12.20 13.53 6.84
C THR A 103 -10.93 12.83 6.38
N MET A 104 -10.94 11.51 6.20
CA MET A 104 -9.76 10.79 5.73
C MET A 104 -9.31 11.23 4.33
N SER A 105 -10.23 11.69 3.50
CA SER A 105 -9.89 12.31 2.20
C SER A 105 -9.11 13.63 2.37
N GLU A 106 -9.47 14.46 3.36
CA GLU A 106 -8.73 15.69 3.67
C GLU A 106 -7.39 15.39 4.34
N VAL A 107 -7.31 14.39 5.23
CA VAL A 107 -6.04 13.90 5.80
C VAL A 107 -5.09 13.48 4.69
N TYR A 108 -5.57 12.67 3.72
CA TYR A 108 -4.76 12.26 2.58
C TYR A 108 -4.28 13.44 1.75
N ALA A 109 -5.20 14.29 1.29
CA ALA A 109 -4.87 15.44 0.43
C ALA A 109 -3.90 16.41 1.08
N SER A 110 -3.96 16.57 2.41
CA SER A 110 -3.09 17.48 3.15
C SER A 110 -1.68 16.93 3.40
N ASN A 111 -1.51 15.61 3.35
CA ASN A 111 -0.26 14.95 3.77
C ASN A 111 0.43 14.12 2.70
N VAL A 112 -0.24 13.77 1.57
CA VAL A 112 0.34 12.86 0.58
C VAL A 112 1.67 13.36 -0.01
N ASN A 113 1.86 14.68 -0.13
CA ASN A 113 3.12 15.28 -0.59
C ASN A 113 4.29 15.09 0.40
N SER A 114 3.99 14.75 1.64
CA SER A 114 4.99 14.48 2.68
C SER A 114 5.37 12.99 2.73
N VAL A 115 4.61 12.11 2.07
CA VAL A 115 4.88 10.67 2.02
C VAL A 115 5.77 10.36 0.84
N VAL A 116 6.70 9.44 1.01
CA VAL A 116 7.67 9.05 -0.02
C VAL A 116 7.71 7.54 -0.19
N SER A 117 7.90 7.10 -1.45
CA SER A 117 8.23 5.72 -1.76
C SER A 117 9.73 5.52 -1.67
N ILE A 118 10.17 4.45 -1.01
CA ILE A 118 11.58 4.10 -0.86
C ILE A 118 11.85 2.82 -1.64
N ASN A 119 12.85 2.87 -2.53
CA ASN A 119 13.34 1.74 -3.27
C ASN A 119 14.78 1.46 -2.87
N VAL A 120 15.05 0.21 -2.52
CA VAL A 120 16.34 -0.24 -2.01
C VAL A 120 16.90 -1.30 -2.94
N SER A 121 18.17 -1.15 -3.30
CA SER A 121 18.94 -2.20 -3.93
C SER A 121 19.93 -2.76 -2.90
N ALA A 122 19.95 -4.07 -2.74
CA ALA A 122 20.92 -4.76 -1.91
C ALA A 122 21.71 -5.75 -2.76
N THR A 123 22.98 -5.93 -2.41
CA THR A 123 23.85 -6.87 -3.08
C THR A 123 24.22 -7.96 -2.09
N SER A 124 23.87 -9.20 -2.40
CA SER A 124 24.26 -10.37 -1.59
C SER A 124 25.10 -11.35 -2.40
N THR A 125 25.95 -12.10 -1.74
CA THR A 125 26.72 -13.17 -2.38
C THR A 125 26.07 -14.50 -2.01
N ASN A 126 25.64 -15.27 -3.01
CA ASN A 126 25.07 -16.59 -2.77
C ASN A 126 26.14 -17.61 -2.38
N TYR A 127 25.72 -18.81 -1.97
CA TYR A 127 26.62 -19.91 -1.56
C TYR A 127 27.68 -20.29 -2.62
N PHE A 128 27.42 -19.98 -3.90
CA PHE A 128 28.34 -20.25 -5.01
C PHE A 128 29.29 -19.08 -5.31
N GLY A 129 29.34 -18.05 -4.46
CA GLY A 129 30.20 -16.87 -4.66
C GLY A 129 29.67 -15.89 -5.74
N GLN A 130 28.44 -16.05 -6.21
CA GLN A 130 27.85 -15.17 -7.22
C GLN A 130 27.17 -14.00 -6.53
N THR A 131 27.37 -12.80 -7.06
CA THR A 131 26.70 -11.59 -6.64
C THR A 131 25.24 -11.60 -7.13
N VAL A 132 24.29 -11.53 -6.22
CA VAL A 132 22.85 -11.43 -6.50
C VAL A 132 22.39 -10.06 -6.06
N GLN A 133 21.75 -9.33 -6.97
CA GLN A 133 21.06 -8.08 -6.63
C GLN A 133 19.62 -8.40 -6.22
N THR A 134 19.23 -7.88 -5.08
CA THR A 134 17.85 -7.93 -4.58
C THR A 134 17.31 -6.51 -4.49
N ALA A 135 16.03 -6.34 -4.81
CA ALA A 135 15.33 -5.09 -4.64
C ALA A 135 14.28 -5.24 -3.53
N ALA A 136 14.14 -4.24 -2.72
CA ALA A 136 13.09 -4.13 -1.74
C ALA A 136 12.46 -2.74 -1.83
N SER A 137 11.22 -2.62 -1.36
CA SER A 137 10.51 -1.34 -1.31
C SER A 137 9.89 -1.13 0.05
N GLY A 138 9.76 0.14 0.42
CA GLY A 138 9.11 0.58 1.63
C GLY A 138 8.54 1.97 1.46
N THR A 139 8.16 2.54 2.57
CA THR A 139 7.60 3.89 2.64
C THR A 139 8.40 4.70 3.66
N GLY A 140 8.38 6.01 3.51
CA GLY A 140 8.88 6.97 4.47
C GLY A 140 8.05 8.24 4.45
N PHE A 141 8.41 9.19 5.29
CA PHE A 141 7.79 10.50 5.27
C PHE A 141 8.77 11.60 5.65
N LEU A 142 8.61 12.75 5.02
CA LEU A 142 9.42 13.94 5.25
C LEU A 142 9.13 14.51 6.64
N ILE A 143 10.19 14.78 7.40
CA ILE A 143 10.12 15.38 8.74
C ILE A 143 10.72 16.78 8.81
N THR A 144 11.38 17.23 7.73
CA THR A 144 11.93 18.60 7.61
C THR A 144 11.80 19.11 6.18
N GLU A 145 11.79 20.44 6.02
CA GLU A 145 11.71 21.13 4.71
C GLU A 145 12.96 20.92 3.85
N ASP A 146 14.09 20.59 4.46
CA ASP A 146 15.36 20.34 3.76
C ASP A 146 15.57 18.86 3.41
N GLY A 147 14.56 17.99 3.62
CA GLY A 147 14.52 16.63 3.08
C GLY A 147 15.04 15.51 3.98
N TYR A 148 14.96 15.66 5.32
CA TYR A 148 15.08 14.51 6.20
C TYR A 148 13.82 13.67 6.15
N ILE A 149 13.98 12.34 6.12
CA ILE A 149 12.92 11.36 5.97
C ILE A 149 13.07 10.35 7.10
N LEU A 150 11.93 9.98 7.72
CA LEU A 150 11.84 8.92 8.70
C LEU A 150 11.23 7.68 8.04
N THR A 151 11.81 6.51 8.33
CA THR A 151 11.36 5.20 7.87
C THR A 151 11.77 4.11 8.88
N ASN A 152 11.52 2.83 8.58
CA ASN A 152 12.00 1.72 9.39
C ASN A 152 13.46 1.34 9.07
N HIS A 153 14.18 0.83 10.08
CA HIS A 153 15.52 0.26 9.91
C HIS A 153 15.51 -0.92 8.92
N HIS A 154 14.57 -1.87 9.10
CA HIS A 154 14.51 -3.06 8.24
C HIS A 154 14.27 -2.74 6.76
N VAL A 155 13.70 -1.56 6.42
CA VAL A 155 13.52 -1.11 5.02
C VAL A 155 14.85 -0.84 4.36
N VAL A 156 15.83 -0.29 5.09
CA VAL A 156 17.13 0.15 4.54
C VAL A 156 18.31 -0.71 4.96
N ASN A 157 18.07 -1.70 5.81
CA ASN A 157 19.12 -2.59 6.32
C ASN A 157 19.78 -3.38 5.18
N GLY A 158 21.11 -3.35 5.13
CA GLY A 158 21.90 -4.00 4.08
C GLY A 158 21.79 -3.36 2.69
N ALA A 159 21.22 -2.16 2.59
CA ALA A 159 21.12 -1.42 1.33
C ALA A 159 22.49 -1.06 0.76
N SER A 160 22.72 -1.36 -0.50
CA SER A 160 23.86 -0.83 -1.28
C SER A 160 23.54 0.55 -1.88
N SER A 161 22.28 0.80 -2.20
CA SER A 161 21.76 2.12 -2.60
C SER A 161 20.30 2.26 -2.20
N VAL A 162 19.92 3.50 -1.90
CA VAL A 162 18.55 3.88 -1.54
C VAL A 162 18.11 5.01 -2.46
N SER A 163 16.97 4.88 -3.10
CA SER A 163 16.32 5.95 -3.86
C SER A 163 14.94 6.25 -3.29
N VAL A 164 14.55 7.50 -3.34
CA VAL A 164 13.30 8.02 -2.81
C VAL A 164 12.54 8.69 -3.93
N THR A 165 11.25 8.33 -4.08
CA THR A 165 10.36 8.97 -5.05
C THR A 165 9.27 9.72 -4.31
N LEU A 166 9.12 11.02 -4.62
CA LEU A 166 8.09 11.90 -4.09
C LEU A 166 6.76 11.70 -4.82
N TYR A 167 5.68 12.23 -4.24
CA TYR A 167 4.34 12.15 -4.83
C TYR A 167 4.23 12.80 -6.22
N ASN A 168 5.03 13.84 -6.49
CA ASN A 168 5.11 14.49 -7.81
C ASN A 168 5.85 13.66 -8.88
N GLY A 169 6.38 12.48 -8.51
CA GLY A 169 7.13 11.59 -9.39
C GLY A 169 8.63 11.87 -9.48
N GLU A 170 9.13 12.90 -8.82
CA GLU A 170 10.58 13.16 -8.75
C GLU A 170 11.28 12.13 -7.88
N SER A 171 12.43 11.66 -8.34
CA SER A 171 13.24 10.66 -7.64
C SER A 171 14.62 11.22 -7.28
N TYR A 172 15.06 10.87 -6.07
CA TYR A 172 16.31 11.34 -5.48
C TYR A 172 17.12 10.17 -4.94
N ASP A 173 18.43 10.23 -5.06
CA ASP A 173 19.32 9.38 -4.28
C ASP A 173 19.25 9.79 -2.81
N ALA A 174 19.08 8.82 -1.92
CA ALA A 174 18.96 9.07 -0.50
C ALA A 174 20.20 8.57 0.25
N LYS A 175 20.71 9.41 1.15
CA LYS A 175 21.77 9.02 2.07
C LYS A 175 21.14 8.53 3.38
N VAL A 176 21.53 7.36 3.86
CA VAL A 176 21.22 6.90 5.21
C VAL A 176 22.07 7.71 6.19
N ILE A 177 21.44 8.54 7.03
CA ILE A 177 22.11 9.33 8.06
C ILE A 177 22.48 8.44 9.23
N GLY A 178 21.56 7.59 9.64
CA GLY A 178 21.75 6.59 10.67
C GLY A 178 20.46 5.79 10.89
N SER A 179 20.57 4.76 11.69
CA SER A 179 19.43 3.90 12.04
C SER A 179 19.60 3.27 13.41
N ASP A 180 18.51 2.76 13.95
CA ASP A 180 18.47 2.01 15.19
C ASP A 180 17.66 0.74 14.99
N GLU A 181 18.30 -0.40 15.20
CA GLU A 181 17.69 -1.72 15.02
C GLU A 181 16.69 -2.05 16.13
N ASP A 182 16.99 -1.66 17.39
CA ASP A 182 16.13 -1.99 18.53
C ASP A 182 14.77 -1.28 18.46
N TYR A 183 14.75 -0.06 17.93
CA TYR A 183 13.51 0.70 17.70
C TYR A 183 12.99 0.59 16.27
N ASP A 184 13.68 -0.16 15.42
CA ASP A 184 13.35 -0.34 13.98
C ASP A 184 13.11 0.99 13.25
N ILE A 185 13.98 1.99 13.45
CA ILE A 185 13.91 3.30 12.81
C ILE A 185 15.15 3.62 11.99
N ALA A 186 15.00 4.39 10.93
CA ALA A 186 16.10 4.94 10.14
C ALA A 186 15.77 6.36 9.67
N VAL A 187 16.80 7.19 9.59
CA VAL A 187 16.72 8.56 9.08
C VAL A 187 17.50 8.63 7.79
N LEU A 188 16.81 9.08 6.73
CA LEU A 188 17.41 9.33 5.42
C LEU A 188 17.49 10.84 5.16
N LYS A 189 18.30 11.22 4.18
CA LYS A 189 18.42 12.59 3.67
C LYS A 189 18.45 12.59 2.16
N ILE A 190 17.60 13.40 1.56
CA ILE A 190 17.61 13.73 0.12
C ILE A 190 17.96 15.19 -0.07
N ASP A 191 18.51 15.54 -1.22
CA ASP A 191 18.86 16.92 -1.57
C ASP A 191 17.66 17.62 -2.22
N VAL A 192 16.76 18.11 -1.38
CA VAL A 192 15.57 18.86 -1.76
C VAL A 192 15.42 20.10 -0.90
N THR A 193 14.79 21.13 -1.42
CA THR A 193 14.47 22.37 -0.69
C THR A 193 12.99 22.69 -0.80
N GLY A 194 12.40 23.18 0.29
CA GLY A 194 10.98 23.56 0.31
C GLY A 194 10.05 22.35 0.29
N ALA A 195 10.52 21.19 0.74
CA ALA A 195 9.66 20.03 0.95
C ALA A 195 8.58 20.32 2.00
N THR A 196 7.47 19.64 1.93
CA THR A 196 6.39 19.76 2.91
C THR A 196 6.55 18.65 3.96
N PRO A 197 7.01 18.94 5.19
CA PRO A 197 7.12 17.93 6.23
C PRO A 197 5.76 17.62 6.85
N VAL A 198 5.63 16.43 7.43
CA VAL A 198 4.47 16.07 8.27
C VAL A 198 4.48 16.85 9.57
N VAL A 199 3.31 16.94 10.22
CA VAL A 199 3.20 17.35 11.62
C VAL A 199 3.16 16.11 12.49
N LEU A 200 4.08 16.02 13.46
CA LEU A 200 4.09 14.92 14.43
C LEU A 200 3.07 15.22 15.55
N GLY A 201 2.20 14.25 15.81
CA GLY A 201 1.21 14.30 16.86
C GLY A 201 1.74 13.77 18.21
N ASP A 202 0.83 13.47 19.09
CA ASP A 202 1.11 12.94 20.43
C ASP A 202 0.45 11.56 20.60
N SER A 203 1.24 10.50 20.44
CA SER A 203 0.76 9.12 20.52
C SER A 203 0.31 8.72 21.94
N SER A 204 0.66 9.48 22.98
CA SER A 204 0.21 9.22 24.35
C SER A 204 -1.25 9.63 24.59
N LYS A 205 -1.84 10.43 23.69
CA LYS A 205 -3.22 10.90 23.76
C LYS A 205 -4.21 10.04 23.01
N LEU A 206 -3.75 8.98 22.36
CA LEU A 206 -4.62 8.09 21.58
C LEU A 206 -5.61 7.34 22.46
N ALA A 207 -6.83 7.21 21.95
CA ALA A 207 -7.85 6.35 22.53
C ALA A 207 -8.20 5.19 21.58
N ILE A 208 -8.54 4.04 22.17
CA ILE A 208 -9.06 2.90 21.39
C ILE A 208 -10.36 3.32 20.71
N GLY A 209 -10.48 2.99 19.43
CA GLY A 209 -11.62 3.37 18.58
C GLY A 209 -11.43 4.67 17.80
N GLU A 210 -10.34 5.42 17.98
CA GLU A 210 -10.04 6.57 17.13
C GLU A 210 -9.74 6.15 15.69
N SER A 211 -10.28 6.91 14.72
CA SER A 211 -10.01 6.69 13.30
C SER A 211 -8.57 7.06 12.97
N VAL A 212 -7.93 6.17 12.22
CA VAL A 212 -6.54 6.33 11.75
C VAL A 212 -6.39 5.91 10.30
N ALA A 213 -5.39 6.44 9.62
CA ALA A 213 -5.07 6.07 8.25
C ALA A 213 -3.56 5.83 8.10
N ALA A 214 -3.21 4.73 7.45
CA ALA A 214 -1.86 4.46 7.00
C ALA A 214 -1.72 4.83 5.52
N VAL A 215 -0.63 5.51 5.15
CA VAL A 215 -0.31 5.82 3.76
C VAL A 215 1.03 5.19 3.41
N GLY A 216 1.08 4.50 2.27
CA GLY A 216 2.28 3.79 1.90
C GLY A 216 2.33 3.31 0.45
N ASN A 217 3.23 2.35 0.21
CA ASN A 217 3.48 1.75 -1.09
C ASN A 217 3.32 0.21 -1.02
N PRO A 218 2.10 -0.30 -0.80
CA PRO A 218 1.88 -1.74 -0.69
C PRO A 218 2.45 -2.47 -1.90
N LEU A 219 3.15 -3.58 -1.63
CA LEU A 219 3.77 -4.45 -2.64
C LEU A 219 4.83 -3.77 -3.52
N GLY A 220 5.22 -2.52 -3.22
CA GLY A 220 6.18 -1.75 -4.01
C GLY A 220 5.66 -1.21 -5.35
N GLU A 221 4.38 -1.44 -5.67
CA GLU A 221 3.76 -1.08 -6.96
C GLU A 221 2.57 -0.12 -6.80
N LEU A 222 1.96 -0.09 -5.60
CA LEU A 222 0.77 0.71 -5.31
C LEU A 222 1.12 1.96 -4.51
N THR A 223 2.01 2.79 -5.06
CA THR A 223 2.52 3.99 -4.40
C THR A 223 1.41 4.92 -3.92
N PHE A 224 1.61 5.49 -2.73
CA PHE A 224 0.71 6.47 -2.11
C PHE A 224 -0.72 5.96 -1.86
N SER A 225 -0.87 4.65 -1.64
CA SER A 225 -2.15 4.08 -1.25
C SER A 225 -2.45 4.37 0.22
N MET A 226 -3.71 4.70 0.51
CA MET A 226 -4.20 4.88 1.88
C MET A 226 -5.09 3.72 2.30
N THR A 227 -4.90 3.24 3.53
CA THR A 227 -5.81 2.31 4.20
C THR A 227 -6.31 2.96 5.49
N GLU A 228 -7.61 2.85 5.76
CA GLU A 228 -8.27 3.43 6.93
C GLU A 228 -8.66 2.31 7.91
N GLY A 229 -8.71 2.65 9.18
CA GLY A 229 -9.16 1.78 10.27
C GLY A 229 -9.25 2.56 11.58
N ILE A 230 -9.16 1.82 12.69
CA ILE A 230 -9.20 2.39 14.04
C ILE A 230 -8.01 1.91 14.88
N VAL A 231 -7.74 2.63 15.94
CA VAL A 231 -6.83 2.18 17.02
C VAL A 231 -7.51 1.03 17.76
N SER A 232 -6.94 -0.17 17.65
CA SER A 232 -7.43 -1.37 18.33
C SER A 232 -6.82 -1.55 19.74
N CYS A 233 -5.57 -1.08 19.93
CA CYS A 233 -4.88 -1.04 21.22
C CYS A 233 -3.77 0.01 21.19
N VAL A 234 -3.58 0.77 22.27
CA VAL A 234 -2.57 1.86 22.33
C VAL A 234 -1.19 1.40 22.83
N ASN A 235 -1.13 0.33 23.63
CA ASN A 235 0.11 -0.18 24.25
C ASN A 235 0.12 -1.71 24.16
N ARG A 236 0.19 -2.26 22.98
CA ARG A 236 0.29 -3.71 22.78
C ARG A 236 1.73 -4.15 22.96
N ALA A 237 2.02 -4.81 24.07
CA ALA A 237 3.31 -5.47 24.22
C ALA A 237 3.37 -6.66 23.24
N ILE A 238 4.30 -6.60 22.30
CA ILE A 238 4.64 -7.69 21.39
C ILE A 238 6.10 -8.06 21.58
N ASN A 239 6.44 -9.32 21.39
CA ASN A 239 7.82 -9.80 21.44
C ASN A 239 8.16 -10.37 20.06
N VAL A 240 9.12 -9.79 19.38
CA VAL A 240 9.61 -10.25 18.10
C VAL A 240 11.09 -10.52 18.22
N ASP A 241 11.49 -11.72 17.94
CA ASP A 241 12.90 -12.17 18.02
C ASP A 241 13.58 -11.88 19.38
N GLY A 242 12.80 -11.92 20.47
CA GLY A 242 13.31 -11.68 21.82
C GLY A 242 13.29 -10.21 22.28
N THR A 243 12.96 -9.27 21.41
CA THR A 243 12.88 -7.84 21.74
C THR A 243 11.42 -7.45 22.01
N PRO A 244 11.09 -6.99 23.25
CA PRO A 244 9.76 -6.52 23.56
C PRO A 244 9.55 -5.09 23.02
N PHE A 245 8.43 -4.88 22.32
CA PHE A 245 7.98 -3.58 21.83
C PHE A 245 6.60 -3.25 22.38
N ASN A 246 6.37 -1.99 22.69
CA ASN A 246 5.02 -1.46 22.87
C ASN A 246 4.57 -0.81 21.56
N MET A 247 3.53 -1.36 20.97
CA MET A 247 3.04 -0.92 19.64
C MET A 247 1.61 -0.40 19.72
N ILE A 248 1.29 0.52 18.83
CA ILE A 248 -0.09 0.85 18.49
C ILE A 248 -0.61 -0.29 17.60
N GLN A 249 -1.67 -0.98 18.03
CA GLN A 249 -2.36 -1.95 17.19
C GLN A 249 -3.52 -1.26 16.48
N VAL A 250 -3.66 -1.54 15.19
CA VAL A 250 -4.71 -1.00 14.32
C VAL A 250 -5.34 -2.12 13.49
N ASP A 251 -6.50 -1.87 12.91
CA ASP A 251 -7.15 -2.78 11.96
C ASP A 251 -7.04 -2.33 10.50
N CYS A 252 -6.30 -1.23 10.23
CA CYS A 252 -5.91 -0.86 8.87
C CYS A 252 -5.18 -2.01 8.19
N SER A 253 -5.39 -2.18 6.89
CA SER A 253 -4.63 -3.16 6.10
C SER A 253 -3.16 -2.76 6.00
N ILE A 254 -2.30 -3.44 6.74
CA ILE A 254 -0.85 -3.28 6.71
C ILE A 254 -0.23 -4.45 5.95
N ASN A 255 0.49 -4.13 4.87
CA ASN A 255 1.14 -5.10 3.99
C ASN A 255 2.61 -4.72 3.77
N PRO A 256 3.47 -5.66 3.32
CA PRO A 256 4.82 -5.34 2.87
C PRO A 256 4.79 -4.16 1.88
N GLY A 257 5.70 -3.20 2.08
CA GLY A 257 5.73 -1.93 1.34
C GLY A 257 5.11 -0.75 2.10
N ASN A 258 4.17 -0.97 3.04
CA ASN A 258 3.69 0.09 3.95
C ASN A 258 4.69 0.38 5.10
N SER A 259 5.62 -0.54 5.37
CA SER A 259 6.67 -0.36 6.40
C SER A 259 7.39 0.97 6.23
N GLY A 260 7.54 1.70 7.33
CA GLY A 260 8.16 3.01 7.41
C GLY A 260 7.22 4.16 7.05
N GLY A 261 6.01 3.88 6.58
CA GLY A 261 5.00 4.89 6.29
C GLY A 261 4.37 5.50 7.54
N PRO A 262 3.76 6.69 7.42
CA PRO A 262 3.08 7.35 8.52
C PRO A 262 1.74 6.69 8.84
N LEU A 263 1.42 6.61 10.12
CA LEU A 263 0.07 6.41 10.64
C LEU A 263 -0.47 7.76 11.08
N PHE A 264 -1.52 8.24 10.41
CA PHE A 264 -2.17 9.51 10.70
C PHE A 264 -3.39 9.35 11.60
N ASN A 265 -3.62 10.33 12.49
CA ASN A 265 -4.89 10.51 13.18
C ASN A 265 -5.88 11.34 12.34
N SER A 266 -7.09 11.56 12.86
CA SER A 266 -8.11 12.38 12.20
C SER A 266 -7.82 13.89 12.18
N TYR A 267 -6.74 14.35 12.80
CA TYR A 267 -6.24 15.73 12.70
C TYR A 267 -5.13 15.89 11.65
N GLY A 268 -4.78 14.80 10.93
CA GLY A 268 -3.71 14.79 9.94
C GLY A 268 -2.31 14.74 10.55
N GLU A 269 -2.18 14.46 11.84
CA GLU A 269 -0.90 14.36 12.53
C GLU A 269 -0.38 12.92 12.49
N VAL A 270 0.93 12.74 12.37
CA VAL A 270 1.57 11.41 12.46
C VAL A 270 1.67 10.99 13.91
N ILE A 271 1.02 9.89 14.25
CA ILE A 271 1.00 9.29 15.60
C ILE A 271 1.84 8.02 15.70
N GLY A 272 2.28 7.47 14.57
CA GLY A 272 3.12 6.27 14.56
C GLY A 272 3.78 6.01 13.21
N ILE A 273 4.71 5.06 13.22
CA ILE A 273 5.40 4.55 12.04
C ILE A 273 4.91 3.13 11.78
N VAL A 274 4.28 2.90 10.65
CA VAL A 274 3.74 1.58 10.26
C VAL A 274 4.86 0.56 10.13
N SER A 275 4.69 -0.64 10.67
CA SER A 275 5.63 -1.74 10.51
C SER A 275 4.92 -3.05 10.13
N ALA A 276 5.10 -3.47 8.87
CA ALA A 276 4.57 -4.73 8.38
C ALA A 276 5.35 -5.95 8.92
N LYS A 277 6.59 -5.75 9.44
CA LYS A 277 7.40 -6.82 10.06
C LYS A 277 6.64 -7.54 11.18
N TYR A 278 5.83 -6.80 11.93
CA TYR A 278 5.12 -7.32 13.09
C TYR A 278 3.72 -7.84 12.78
N SER A 279 3.21 -7.64 11.57
CA SER A 279 1.89 -8.12 11.13
C SER A 279 1.89 -9.58 10.67
N SER A 280 3.07 -10.20 10.51
CA SER A 280 3.23 -11.60 10.10
C SER A 280 3.63 -12.46 11.30
N TYR A 281 2.67 -13.09 11.98
CA TYR A 281 2.94 -14.04 13.06
C TYR A 281 2.92 -15.47 12.50
N SER A 282 4.07 -16.18 12.59
CA SER A 282 4.24 -17.62 12.28
C SER A 282 3.61 -18.10 10.96
N ASN A 283 4.08 -17.59 9.80
CA ASN A 283 3.68 -18.05 8.45
C ASN A 283 2.17 -18.02 8.16
N THR A 284 1.38 -17.32 8.98
CA THR A 284 -0.06 -17.15 8.77
C THR A 284 -0.32 -15.67 8.56
N THR A 285 -0.86 -15.31 7.42
CA THR A 285 -1.36 -13.94 7.17
C THR A 285 -2.61 -13.75 8.01
N VAL A 286 -2.56 -12.82 8.97
CA VAL A 286 -3.72 -12.46 9.80
C VAL A 286 -4.23 -11.12 9.30
N GLU A 287 -5.44 -11.11 8.73
CA GLU A 287 -6.09 -9.88 8.29
C GLU A 287 -6.65 -9.09 9.49
N GLY A 288 -6.66 -7.75 9.38
CA GLY A 288 -7.22 -6.87 10.41
C GLY A 288 -6.35 -6.73 11.68
N ILE A 289 -5.07 -7.09 11.61
CA ILE A 289 -4.09 -6.83 12.66
C ILE A 289 -2.88 -6.15 12.05
N GLY A 290 -2.74 -4.85 12.30
CA GLY A 290 -1.61 -4.04 11.93
C GLY A 290 -0.94 -3.44 13.15
N PHE A 291 0.33 -3.03 13.00
CA PHE A 291 1.10 -2.43 14.07
C PHE A 291 1.83 -1.18 13.60
N ALA A 292 1.97 -0.22 14.51
CA ALA A 292 2.79 0.96 14.30
C ALA A 292 3.61 1.27 15.57
N ILE A 293 4.83 1.73 15.37
CA ILE A 293 5.72 2.22 16.44
C ILE A 293 5.19 3.58 16.89
N PRO A 294 4.90 3.81 18.20
CA PRO A 294 4.43 5.09 18.69
C PRO A 294 5.41 6.21 18.38
N ILE A 295 4.94 7.33 17.85
CA ILE A 295 5.84 8.44 17.46
C ILE A 295 6.59 9.03 18.64
N ASN A 296 5.98 9.11 19.83
CA ASN A 296 6.63 9.67 21.02
C ASN A 296 7.85 8.86 21.47
N ASP A 297 7.87 7.54 21.20
CA ASP A 297 8.98 6.67 21.62
C ASP A 297 10.25 6.92 20.78
N VAL A 298 10.10 7.50 19.59
CA VAL A 298 11.21 7.61 18.62
C VAL A 298 11.65 9.05 18.33
N VAL A 299 10.85 10.08 18.64
CA VAL A 299 11.18 11.48 18.29
C VAL A 299 12.54 11.92 18.86
N SER A 300 12.87 11.53 20.09
CA SER A 300 14.17 11.87 20.70
C SER A 300 15.33 11.14 20.01
N LEU A 301 15.13 9.88 19.63
CA LEU A 301 16.12 9.06 18.93
C LEU A 301 16.35 9.59 17.51
N VAL A 302 15.29 9.99 16.82
CA VAL A 302 15.37 10.62 15.49
C VAL A 302 16.22 11.89 15.54
N LYS A 303 16.01 12.78 16.53
CA LYS A 303 16.82 13.99 16.73
C LYS A 303 18.29 13.68 16.99
N ASP A 304 18.55 12.62 17.76
CA ASP A 304 19.90 12.17 18.08
C ASP A 304 20.59 11.62 16.82
N ILE A 305 19.91 10.79 16.02
CA ILE A 305 20.41 10.30 14.74
C ILE A 305 20.68 11.45 13.76
N MET A 306 19.78 12.43 13.66
CA MET A 306 19.99 13.60 12.77
C MET A 306 21.23 14.41 13.16
N THR A 307 21.54 14.48 14.45
CA THR A 307 22.66 15.27 14.98
C THR A 307 23.97 14.51 14.93
N ASN A 308 23.97 13.25 15.33
CA ASN A 308 25.16 12.46 15.62
C ASN A 308 25.40 11.31 14.63
N GLY A 309 24.37 10.94 13.84
CA GLY A 309 24.40 9.79 12.93
C GLY A 309 24.03 8.47 13.60
N TYR A 310 23.83 8.45 14.90
CA TYR A 310 23.47 7.26 15.70
C TYR A 310 22.81 7.69 17.02
N VAL A 311 22.20 6.74 17.74
CA VAL A 311 21.59 6.99 19.07
C VAL A 311 22.69 6.97 20.14
N THR A 312 22.88 8.09 20.85
CA THR A 312 24.03 8.28 21.75
C THR A 312 23.84 7.69 23.15
N ASN A 313 22.65 7.73 23.71
CA ASN A 313 22.41 7.43 25.13
C ASN A 313 21.71 6.06 25.33
N LYS A 314 22.06 5.05 24.53
CA LYS A 314 21.59 3.68 24.78
C LYS A 314 22.23 3.11 26.04
N ALA A 315 21.39 2.62 26.94
CA ALA A 315 21.87 1.81 28.03
C ALA A 315 22.51 0.53 27.49
N TYR A 316 23.80 0.35 27.72
CA TYR A 316 24.55 -0.81 27.27
C TYR A 316 25.17 -1.52 28.46
N MET A 317 24.73 -2.75 28.70
CA MET A 317 25.24 -3.56 29.81
C MET A 317 26.61 -4.17 29.48
N GLY A 318 26.84 -4.48 28.21
CA GLY A 318 28.07 -5.10 27.73
C GLY A 318 28.19 -6.56 28.09
N ILE A 319 27.09 -7.31 27.95
CA ILE A 319 27.09 -8.76 28.10
C ILE A 319 26.51 -9.43 26.86
N THR A 320 26.99 -10.65 26.57
CA THR A 320 26.30 -11.54 25.64
C THR A 320 25.46 -12.53 26.46
N PRO A 321 24.13 -12.35 26.54
CA PRO A 321 23.27 -13.22 27.32
C PRO A 321 22.85 -14.46 26.50
N GLN A 322 22.63 -15.57 27.19
CA GLN A 322 22.00 -16.78 26.64
C GLN A 322 21.04 -17.36 27.68
N THR A 323 19.88 -17.81 27.23
CA THR A 323 18.94 -18.49 28.15
C THR A 323 19.55 -19.79 28.64
N MET A 324 19.64 -19.95 29.97
CA MET A 324 20.07 -21.19 30.59
C MET A 324 19.01 -22.26 30.32
N THR A 325 19.45 -23.42 29.90
CA THR A 325 18.60 -24.60 29.72
C THR A 325 19.11 -25.74 30.61
N ALA A 326 18.23 -26.69 30.97
CA ALA A 326 18.61 -27.87 31.72
C ALA A 326 19.74 -28.67 31.06
N GLN A 327 19.77 -28.69 29.71
CA GLN A 327 20.83 -29.32 28.94
C GLN A 327 22.18 -28.61 29.11
N MET A 328 22.19 -27.26 29.08
CA MET A 328 23.41 -26.48 29.33
C MET A 328 23.90 -26.65 30.74
N ALA A 329 23.00 -26.59 31.75
CA ALA A 329 23.35 -26.84 33.14
C ALA A 329 24.05 -28.20 33.33
N GLN A 330 23.50 -29.24 32.73
CA GLN A 330 24.09 -30.58 32.75
C GLN A 330 25.44 -30.63 32.02
N GLN A 331 25.53 -30.03 30.83
CA GLN A 331 26.76 -30.06 30.00
C GLN A 331 27.93 -29.32 30.70
N TYR A 332 27.63 -28.15 31.30
CA TYR A 332 28.65 -27.31 31.92
C TYR A 332 28.72 -27.47 33.46
N ARG A 333 27.93 -28.39 34.05
CA ARG A 333 27.89 -28.72 35.49
C ARG A 333 27.51 -27.51 36.34
N TYR A 334 26.49 -26.75 35.92
CA TYR A 334 25.91 -25.71 36.75
C TYR A 334 24.74 -26.25 37.56
N ASP A 335 24.60 -25.73 38.81
CA ASP A 335 23.51 -26.12 39.71
C ASP A 335 22.19 -25.40 39.39
N VAL A 336 22.21 -24.41 38.49
CA VAL A 336 21.06 -23.60 38.06
C VAL A 336 20.60 -24.04 36.69
N THR A 337 19.33 -24.39 36.55
CA THR A 337 18.73 -24.92 35.30
C THR A 337 17.88 -23.91 34.57
N GLU A 338 17.63 -22.72 35.12
CA GLU A 338 16.81 -21.65 34.57
C GLU A 338 17.50 -20.31 34.82
N GLY A 339 17.27 -19.32 33.96
CA GLY A 339 17.80 -17.97 34.09
C GLY A 339 18.59 -17.54 32.85
N VAL A 340 19.47 -16.56 33.01
CA VAL A 340 20.31 -16.01 31.96
C VAL A 340 21.77 -16.35 32.27
N PHE A 341 22.43 -17.03 31.33
CA PHE A 341 23.86 -17.28 31.36
C PHE A 341 24.59 -16.15 30.61
N VAL A 342 25.59 -15.55 31.23
CA VAL A 342 26.45 -14.55 30.59
C VAL A 342 27.60 -15.25 29.89
N CYS A 343 27.54 -15.27 28.54
CA CYS A 343 28.56 -15.92 27.74
C CYS A 343 29.87 -15.12 27.64
N SER A 344 29.76 -13.80 27.59
CA SER A 344 30.92 -12.90 27.57
C SER A 344 30.52 -11.54 28.17
N VAL A 345 31.53 -10.83 28.63
CA VAL A 345 31.45 -9.44 29.09
C VAL A 345 32.39 -8.64 28.21
N ASP A 346 31.88 -7.53 27.66
CA ASP A 346 32.68 -6.65 26.82
C ASP A 346 33.60 -5.77 27.68
N PRO A 347 34.88 -5.63 27.29
CA PRO A 347 35.80 -4.76 28.02
C PRO A 347 35.29 -3.32 28.12
N ASP A 348 35.54 -2.69 29.26
CA ASP A 348 35.15 -1.31 29.59
C ASP A 348 33.62 -1.05 29.63
N SER A 349 32.81 -2.09 29.59
CA SER A 349 31.35 -1.99 29.70
C SER A 349 30.88 -1.76 31.15
N ALA A 350 29.57 -1.56 31.31
CA ALA A 350 28.95 -1.46 32.64
C ALA A 350 29.08 -2.75 33.46
N ALA A 351 29.04 -3.90 32.78
CA ALA A 351 29.16 -5.22 33.44
C ALA A 351 30.63 -5.59 33.78
N ASP A 352 31.60 -4.93 33.17
CA ASP A 352 33.04 -5.17 33.38
C ASP A 352 33.56 -4.38 34.62
N LYS A 353 32.79 -3.42 35.10
CA LYS A 353 33.10 -2.58 36.28
C LYS A 353 32.55 -3.13 37.57
#